data_3f7977fb9fadcba8c2fb9d0608f6245e
#
_entry.id   3f7977fb9fadcba8c2fb9d0608f6245e
#
_cell.length_a   1.000
_cell.length_b   1.000
_cell.length_c   1.000
_cell.angle_alpha   90.00
_cell.angle_beta   90.00
_cell.angle_gamma   90.00
#
_symmetry.space_group_name_H-M   'P 1'
#
loop_
_entity.id
_entity.type
_entity.pdbx_description
1 polymer ?
#
loop_
_entity_poly.entity_id
_entity_poly.type
_entity_poly.pdbx_seq_one_letter_code
_entity_poly.pdbx_strand_id
1 'polypeptide(L)'
;MADQPVTSDKMAEMLSTNPVVVRRTMALLRDRGYVRSSKGHNGGWSLAKPLDEITLLDIHKALGEASVFTIGLTDEHTNCPIEHAVNASLKDVMNEAEKLMLKRFGEITLDLLGAEFKT
;
A
#
# COMPACT_ATOMS: atom_id res chain seq x y z
N MET A 1 17.37 8.48 -12.66
CA MET A 1 16.94 9.20 -11.60
C MET A 1 15.46 9.39 -11.47
N ALA A 2 15.08 9.64 -10.27
CA ALA A 2 13.69 9.69 -9.90
C ALA A 2 12.95 10.92 -10.39
N ASP A 3 13.63 11.85 -11.03
CA ASP A 3 13.03 13.12 -11.39
C ASP A 3 12.22 13.12 -12.67
N GLN A 4 12.36 12.08 -13.47
CA GLN A 4 11.60 12.01 -14.71
C GLN A 4 10.23 11.37 -14.46
N PRO A 5 9.14 12.00 -14.94
CA PRO A 5 7.83 11.41 -14.79
C PRO A 5 7.72 10.06 -15.48
N VAL A 6 6.95 9.18 -14.88
CA VAL A 6 6.69 7.86 -15.44
C VAL A 6 5.20 7.77 -15.74
N THR A 7 4.87 7.33 -16.95
CA THR A 7 3.47 7.23 -17.37
C THR A 7 2.79 6.04 -16.72
N SER A 8 1.45 6.11 -16.64
CA SER A 8 0.68 4.99 -16.13
C SER A 8 0.87 3.73 -16.98
N ASP A 9 1.01 3.89 -18.29
CA ASP A 9 1.25 2.76 -19.18
C ASP A 9 2.59 2.08 -18.86
N LYS A 10 3.63 2.88 -18.65
CA LYS A 10 4.94 2.33 -18.31
C LYS A 10 4.94 1.62 -16.96
N MET A 11 4.29 2.23 -15.96
CA MET A 11 4.17 1.60 -14.66
C MET A 11 3.39 0.29 -14.73
N ALA A 12 2.31 0.27 -15.50
CA ALA A 12 1.50 -0.92 -15.65
C ALA A 12 2.31 -2.06 -16.26
N GLU A 13 3.15 -1.74 -17.24
CA GLU A 13 4.04 -2.71 -17.85
C GLU A 13 5.03 -3.26 -16.84
N MET A 14 5.65 -2.37 -16.05
CA MET A 14 6.63 -2.76 -15.04
C MET A 14 6.03 -3.62 -13.93
N LEU A 15 4.78 -3.37 -13.57
CA LEU A 15 4.10 -4.04 -12.46
C LEU A 15 3.21 -5.19 -12.92
N SER A 16 3.18 -5.50 -14.21
CA SER A 16 2.33 -6.55 -14.77
C SER A 16 0.86 -6.36 -14.44
N THR A 17 0.39 -5.13 -14.57
CA THR A 17 -1.00 -4.77 -14.34
C THR A 17 -1.49 -3.88 -15.48
N ASN A 18 -2.63 -3.21 -15.34
CA ASN A 18 -3.14 -2.35 -16.39
C ASN A 18 -3.12 -0.87 -15.98
N PRO A 19 -3.10 0.04 -16.96
CA PRO A 19 -2.97 1.47 -16.65
C PRO A 19 -4.13 2.05 -15.83
N VAL A 20 -5.32 1.46 -15.90
CA VAL A 20 -6.47 1.95 -15.13
C VAL A 20 -6.22 1.75 -13.63
N VAL A 21 -5.70 0.59 -13.26
CA VAL A 21 -5.34 0.30 -11.86
C VAL A 21 -4.26 1.25 -11.39
N VAL A 22 -3.24 1.48 -12.22
CA VAL A 22 -2.15 2.39 -11.86
C VAL A 22 -2.67 3.80 -11.64
N ARG A 23 -3.50 4.31 -12.56
CA ARG A 23 -4.05 5.66 -12.43
C ARG A 23 -4.88 5.82 -11.16
N ARG A 24 -5.68 4.81 -10.83
CA ARG A 24 -6.52 4.84 -9.63
C ARG A 24 -5.66 4.88 -8.37
N THR A 25 -4.67 4.02 -8.30
CA THR A 25 -3.77 3.94 -7.15
C THR A 25 -2.96 5.22 -6.99
N MET A 26 -2.39 5.70 -8.08
CA MET A 26 -1.57 6.92 -8.04
C MET A 26 -2.38 8.15 -7.69
N ALA A 27 -3.67 8.18 -8.10
CA ALA A 27 -4.55 9.29 -7.73
C ALA A 27 -4.76 9.35 -6.21
N LEU A 28 -4.87 8.21 -5.56
CA LEU A 28 -4.99 8.18 -4.10
C LEU A 28 -3.73 8.73 -3.42
N LEU A 29 -2.57 8.41 -3.96
CA LEU A 29 -1.31 8.92 -3.43
C LEU A 29 -1.15 10.41 -3.72
N ARG A 30 -1.62 10.86 -4.88
CA ARG A 30 -1.60 12.29 -5.22
C ARG A 30 -2.47 13.10 -4.26
N ASP A 31 -3.65 12.58 -3.92
CA ASP A 31 -4.58 13.27 -3.03
C ASP A 31 -3.99 13.45 -1.63
N ARG A 32 -3.04 12.62 -1.26
CA ARG A 32 -2.32 12.74 0.02
C ARG A 32 -1.03 13.55 -0.10
N GLY A 33 -0.69 14.00 -1.31
CA GLY A 33 0.49 14.83 -1.52
C GLY A 33 1.80 14.10 -1.66
N TYR A 34 1.77 12.79 -1.89
CA TYR A 34 3.00 12.01 -2.03
C TYR A 34 3.53 11.98 -3.45
N VAL A 35 2.65 12.09 -4.43
CA VAL A 35 3.04 12.13 -5.83
C VAL A 35 2.31 13.26 -6.52
N ARG A 36 2.79 13.62 -7.70
CA ARG A 36 2.15 14.62 -8.55
C ARG A 36 2.06 14.08 -9.96
N SER A 37 1.10 14.58 -10.72
CA SER A 37 0.97 14.22 -12.12
C SER A 37 1.28 15.44 -12.98
N SER A 38 1.84 15.21 -14.15
CA SER A 38 2.03 16.24 -15.16
C SER A 38 1.44 15.76 -16.47
N LYS A 39 0.90 16.71 -17.23
CA LYS A 39 0.24 16.42 -18.49
C LYS A 39 1.14 16.79 -19.66
N GLY A 40 0.77 16.30 -20.83
CA GLY A 40 1.44 16.64 -22.06
C GLY A 40 2.61 15.75 -22.39
N HIS A 41 3.41 16.22 -23.33
CA HIS A 41 4.59 15.48 -23.76
C HIS A 41 5.56 15.36 -22.58
N ASN A 42 6.05 14.17 -22.33
CA ASN A 42 6.91 13.86 -21.18
C ASN A 42 6.16 13.96 -19.83
N GLY A 43 4.85 13.89 -19.86
CA GLY A 43 4.06 13.86 -18.63
C GLY A 43 4.06 12.51 -17.96
N GLY A 44 3.43 12.42 -16.82
CA GLY A 44 3.31 11.20 -16.04
C GLY A 44 3.32 11.49 -14.55
N TRP A 45 3.76 10.53 -13.76
CA TRP A 45 3.79 10.61 -12.31
C TRP A 45 5.20 10.82 -11.81
N SER A 46 5.35 11.66 -10.80
CA SER A 46 6.63 11.91 -10.16
C SER A 46 6.42 12.12 -8.66
N LEU A 47 7.50 12.05 -7.90
CA LEU A 47 7.42 12.23 -6.45
C LEU A 47 7.17 13.69 -6.10
N ALA A 48 6.26 13.93 -5.16
CA ALA A 48 6.02 15.27 -4.61
C ALA A 48 6.76 15.47 -3.30
N LYS A 49 7.19 14.39 -2.66
CA LYS A 49 7.97 14.42 -1.42
C LYS A 49 9.17 13.50 -1.54
N PRO A 50 10.26 13.79 -0.82
CA PRO A 50 11.39 12.87 -0.79
C PRO A 50 10.99 11.51 -0.21
N LEU A 51 11.64 10.45 -0.67
CA LEU A 51 11.34 9.09 -0.22
C LEU A 51 11.57 8.91 1.28
N ASP A 52 12.50 9.65 1.87
CA ASP A 52 12.77 9.56 3.30
C ASP A 52 11.68 10.24 4.16
N GLU A 53 10.72 10.89 3.54
CA GLU A 53 9.58 11.49 4.23
C GLU A 53 8.29 10.71 4.03
N ILE A 54 8.35 9.59 3.35
CA ILE A 54 7.16 8.74 3.10
C ILE A 54 7.41 7.37 3.71
N THR A 55 6.52 6.95 4.61
CA THR A 55 6.62 5.64 5.25
C THR A 55 5.67 4.64 4.59
N LEU A 56 5.89 3.36 4.86
CA LEU A 56 4.95 2.33 4.42
C LEU A 56 3.57 2.56 5.04
N LEU A 57 3.52 3.07 6.27
CA LEU A 57 2.25 3.38 6.91
C LEU A 57 1.51 4.49 6.16
N ASP A 58 2.22 5.50 5.68
CA ASP A 58 1.63 6.59 4.89
C ASP A 58 0.96 6.03 3.63
N ILE A 59 1.63 5.11 2.95
CA ILE A 59 1.09 4.47 1.75
C ILE A 59 -0.14 3.64 2.10
N HIS A 60 -0.08 2.86 3.18
CA HIS A 60 -1.19 2.04 3.63
C HIS A 60 -2.44 2.90 3.88
N LYS A 61 -2.27 4.02 4.57
CA LYS A 61 -3.38 4.94 4.85
C LYS A 61 -3.93 5.58 3.59
N ALA A 62 -3.05 5.95 2.67
CA ALA A 62 -3.46 6.57 1.41
C ALA A 62 -4.28 5.62 0.56
N LEU A 63 -3.99 4.34 0.62
CA LEU A 63 -4.69 3.32 -0.17
C LEU A 63 -5.97 2.80 0.49
N GLY A 64 -6.42 3.42 1.59
CA GLY A 64 -7.70 3.10 2.19
C GLY A 64 -7.64 2.19 3.40
N GLU A 65 -6.45 1.96 3.94
CA GLU A 65 -6.26 1.18 5.16
C GLU A 65 -6.91 -0.22 5.10
N ALA A 66 -6.79 -0.88 3.94
CA ALA A 66 -7.26 -2.25 3.82
C ALA A 66 -6.54 -3.15 4.83
N SER A 67 -7.21 -4.22 5.26
CA SER A 67 -6.61 -5.15 6.21
C SER A 67 -5.30 -5.71 5.65
N VAL A 68 -4.26 -5.73 6.49
CA VAL A 68 -2.98 -6.31 6.11
C VAL A 68 -3.09 -7.82 5.95
N PHE A 69 -3.98 -8.44 6.74
CA PHE A 69 -4.21 -9.88 6.66
C PHE A 69 -5.57 -10.18 6.07
N THR A 70 -5.57 -11.07 5.08
CA THR A 70 -6.81 -11.62 4.55
C THR A 70 -6.74 -13.12 4.76
N ILE A 71 -7.25 -13.57 5.90
CA ILE A 71 -7.32 -14.99 6.23
C ILE A 71 -8.78 -15.39 6.23
N GLY A 72 -9.09 -16.47 5.51
CA GLY A 72 -10.44 -16.98 5.48
C GLY A 72 -10.80 -17.59 6.82
N LEU A 73 -11.57 -16.87 7.61
CA LEU A 73 -12.15 -17.42 8.81
C LEU A 73 -13.41 -18.18 8.44
N THR A 74 -13.79 -19.13 9.28
CA THR A 74 -15.03 -19.85 9.05
C THR A 74 -16.23 -18.92 9.17
N ASP A 75 -17.33 -19.33 8.55
CA ASP A 75 -18.54 -18.52 8.48
C ASP A 75 -19.00 -18.08 9.87
N GLU A 76 -19.24 -16.79 10.03
CA GLU A 76 -19.74 -16.22 11.29
C GLU A 76 -21.16 -16.65 11.60
N HIS A 77 -21.85 -17.25 10.62
CA HIS A 77 -23.22 -17.70 10.80
C HIS A 77 -23.29 -19.13 11.35
N THR A 78 -22.14 -19.76 11.62
CA THR A 78 -22.14 -21.08 12.22
C THR A 78 -22.76 -21.05 13.62
N ASN A 79 -23.49 -22.10 13.97
CA ASN A 79 -24.07 -22.23 15.31
C ASN A 79 -23.16 -23.01 16.26
N CYS A 80 -21.96 -23.36 15.85
CA CYS A 80 -21.02 -24.10 16.69
C CYS A 80 -20.31 -23.18 17.67
N PRO A 81 -20.52 -23.33 18.99
CA PRO A 81 -19.86 -22.47 19.99
C PRO A 81 -18.33 -22.55 19.95
N ILE A 82 -17.81 -23.75 19.66
CA ILE A 82 -16.36 -23.96 19.58
C ILE A 82 -15.79 -23.17 18.41
N GLU A 83 -16.46 -23.23 17.26
CA GLU A 83 -16.04 -22.52 16.06
C GLU A 83 -16.08 -21.01 16.29
N HIS A 84 -17.11 -20.50 16.95
CA HIS A 84 -17.18 -19.09 17.30
C HIS A 84 -16.03 -18.65 18.22
N ALA A 85 -15.71 -19.48 19.20
CA ALA A 85 -14.62 -19.18 20.13
C ALA A 85 -13.27 -19.17 19.41
N VAL A 86 -13.05 -20.13 18.52
CA VAL A 86 -11.81 -20.19 17.74
C VAL A 86 -11.68 -18.96 16.83
N ASN A 87 -12.77 -18.62 16.13
CA ASN A 87 -12.75 -17.44 15.25
C ASN A 87 -12.48 -16.16 16.00
N ALA A 88 -13.08 -16.00 17.20
CA ALA A 88 -12.85 -14.81 18.02
C ALA A 88 -11.38 -14.72 18.45
N SER A 89 -10.82 -15.85 18.89
CA SER A 89 -9.41 -15.88 19.28
C SER A 89 -8.48 -15.57 18.12
N LEU A 90 -8.77 -16.11 16.93
CA LEU A 90 -7.97 -15.82 15.74
C LEU A 90 -8.05 -14.36 15.37
N LYS A 91 -9.24 -13.75 15.46
CA LYS A 91 -9.38 -12.33 15.17
C LYS A 91 -8.56 -11.48 16.12
N ASP A 92 -8.55 -11.82 17.40
CA ASP A 92 -7.77 -11.07 18.40
C ASP A 92 -6.27 -11.15 18.09
N VAL A 93 -5.76 -12.34 17.79
CA VAL A 93 -4.35 -12.53 17.45
C VAL A 93 -4.00 -11.77 16.20
N MET A 94 -4.84 -11.85 15.17
CA MET A 94 -4.61 -11.15 13.91
C MET A 94 -4.63 -9.64 14.09
N ASN A 95 -5.53 -9.12 14.93
CA ASN A 95 -5.58 -7.70 15.23
C ASN A 95 -4.31 -7.22 15.94
N GLU A 96 -3.79 -8.01 16.87
CA GLU A 96 -2.53 -7.68 17.53
C GLU A 96 -1.37 -7.71 16.57
N ALA A 97 -1.33 -8.72 15.70
CA ALA A 97 -0.27 -8.83 14.70
C ALA A 97 -0.33 -7.66 13.71
N GLU A 98 -1.55 -7.26 13.30
CA GLU A 98 -1.71 -6.13 12.41
C GLU A 98 -1.25 -4.82 13.06
N LYS A 99 -1.56 -4.61 14.33
CA LYS A 99 -1.10 -3.43 15.04
C LYS A 99 0.43 -3.37 15.08
N LEU A 100 1.08 -4.50 15.31
CA LEU A 100 2.53 -4.56 15.29
C LEU A 100 3.09 -4.25 13.91
N MET A 101 2.49 -4.81 12.88
CA MET A 101 2.92 -4.54 11.51
C MET A 101 2.75 -3.07 11.14
N LEU A 102 1.62 -2.46 11.50
CA LEU A 102 1.38 -1.05 11.20
C LEU A 102 2.36 -0.14 11.95
N LYS A 103 2.70 -0.49 13.18
CA LYS A 103 3.71 0.24 13.93
C LYS A 103 5.05 0.19 13.21
N ARG A 104 5.46 -1.00 12.76
CA ARG A 104 6.72 -1.15 12.02
C ARG A 104 6.67 -0.44 10.68
N PHE A 105 5.53 -0.44 10.01
CA PHE A 105 5.38 0.29 8.74
C PHE A 105 5.63 1.79 8.92
N GLY A 106 5.26 2.35 10.08
CA GLY A 106 5.53 3.75 10.38
C GLY A 106 7.00 4.06 10.62
N GLU A 107 7.82 3.03 10.83
CA GLU A 107 9.25 3.18 11.04
C GLU A 107 10.06 2.95 9.77
N ILE A 108 9.45 2.48 8.70
CA ILE A 108 10.13 2.15 7.45
C ILE A 108 9.80 3.22 6.41
N THR A 109 10.81 3.96 5.98
CA THR A 109 10.64 4.94 4.93
C THR A 109 10.98 4.33 3.58
N LEU A 110 10.46 4.95 2.51
CA LEU A 110 10.63 4.39 1.17
C LEU A 110 12.07 4.44 0.67
N ASP A 111 12.88 5.38 1.16
CA ASP A 111 14.29 5.46 0.79
C ASP A 111 15.05 4.20 1.22
N LEU A 112 14.67 3.62 2.35
CA LEU A 112 15.29 2.39 2.84
C LEU A 112 15.05 1.24 1.88
N LEU A 113 13.83 1.17 1.31
CA LEU A 113 13.50 0.16 0.32
C LEU A 113 14.22 0.41 -0.99
N GLY A 114 14.28 1.68 -1.41
CA GLY A 114 14.94 2.05 -2.65
C GLY A 114 16.43 1.80 -2.65
N ALA A 115 17.07 1.87 -1.49
CA ALA A 115 18.50 1.66 -1.38
C ALA A 115 18.92 0.27 -1.85
N GLU A 116 18.05 -0.72 -1.73
CA GLU A 116 18.35 -2.08 -2.14
C GLU A 116 18.31 -2.28 -3.65
N PHE A 117 17.73 -1.34 -4.37
CA PHE A 117 17.60 -1.43 -5.82
C PHE A 117 18.64 -0.59 -6.56
N LYS A 118 19.57 0.02 -5.86
CA LYS A 118 20.56 0.90 -6.46
C LYS A 118 21.90 0.22 -6.73
N THR A 119 21.91 -1.02 -6.86
CA THR A 119 23.15 -1.73 -7.18
C THR A 119 23.42 -1.82 -8.67
#